data_38e48716935fce4f8412ef8e966912ca
#
_entry.id   38e48716935fce4f8412ef8e966912ca
#
_cell.length_a   1.000
_cell.length_b   1.000
_cell.length_c   1.000
_cell.angle_alpha   90.00
_cell.angle_beta   90.00
_cell.angle_gamma   90.00
#
_symmetry.space_group_name_H-M   'P 1'
#
loop_
_entity.id
_entity.type
_entity.pdbx_description
1 polymer ?
#
loop_
_entity_poly.entity_id
_entity_poly.type
_entity_poly.pdbx_seq_one_letter_code
_entity_poly.pdbx_strand_id
1 'polypeptide(L)'
;YKDNNLLTPKFDQLVKQLRILPGVGQKSAQRMALHLLTKKRPQGMALAQSLDEAMREIVECQRCHSFSDESICPLCQDPRRDNTQLCVVETAADVMAIEQTAGYRGLYFVLGGHYRLSTVLVLMISISIS
;
A
#
# COMPACT_ATOMS: atom_id res chain seq x y z
N TYR A 1 13.39 -32.03 -4.52
CA TYR A 1 13.65 -31.22 -3.35
C TYR A 1 15.10 -31.35 -2.94
N LYS A 2 15.92 -30.45 -3.31
CA LYS A 2 17.34 -30.69 -3.11
C LYS A 2 18.15 -29.44 -2.82
N ASP A 3 18.06 -28.42 -3.59
CA ASP A 3 19.06 -27.37 -3.51
C ASP A 3 18.79 -26.32 -2.46
N ASN A 4 17.53 -26.22 -1.98
CA ASN A 4 17.13 -25.20 -1.03
C ASN A 4 16.50 -25.78 0.22
N ASN A 5 16.80 -27.04 0.51
CA ASN A 5 16.24 -27.71 1.66
C ASN A 5 16.98 -27.28 2.93
N LEU A 6 16.45 -26.24 3.60
CA LEU A 6 17.07 -25.72 4.83
C LEU A 6 16.62 -26.50 6.05
N LEU A 7 15.32 -26.62 6.27
CA LEU A 7 14.77 -27.36 7.40
C LEU A 7 13.61 -28.24 6.96
N THR A 8 12.53 -27.62 6.49
CA THR A 8 11.34 -28.32 6.02
C THR A 8 10.88 -27.68 4.72
N PRO A 9 10.07 -28.39 3.91
CA PRO A 9 9.49 -27.76 2.72
C PRO A 9 8.69 -26.51 3.00
N LYS A 10 7.95 -26.48 4.10
CA LYS A 10 7.16 -25.31 4.47
C LYS A 10 8.02 -24.15 4.92
N PHE A 11 9.12 -24.44 5.60
CA PHE A 11 10.08 -23.39 5.97
C PHE A 11 10.72 -22.79 4.72
N ASP A 12 11.14 -23.63 3.80
CA ASP A 12 11.76 -23.17 2.55
C ASP A 12 10.79 -22.29 1.76
N GLN A 13 9.52 -22.67 1.74
CA GLN A 13 8.50 -21.91 1.04
C GLN A 13 8.27 -20.57 1.71
N LEU A 14 8.25 -20.51 3.04
CA LEU A 14 8.13 -19.26 3.77
C LEU A 14 9.29 -18.33 3.47
N VAL A 15 10.52 -18.85 3.49
CA VAL A 15 11.71 -18.07 3.14
C VAL A 15 11.58 -17.52 1.72
N LYS A 16 11.15 -18.35 0.78
CA LYS A 16 10.99 -17.96 -0.61
C LYS A 16 9.96 -16.82 -0.73
N GLN A 17 8.85 -16.92 -0.01
CA GLN A 17 7.82 -15.88 -0.04
C GLN A 17 8.28 -14.58 0.58
N LEU A 18 9.05 -14.63 1.67
CA LEU A 18 9.58 -13.42 2.29
C LEU A 18 10.56 -12.69 1.37
N ARG A 19 11.22 -13.42 0.49
CA ARG A 19 12.17 -12.80 -0.44
C ARG A 19 11.52 -11.96 -1.53
N ILE A 20 10.20 -12.02 -1.70
CA ILE A 20 9.52 -11.14 -2.64
C ILE A 20 9.50 -9.69 -2.17
N LEU A 21 9.73 -9.45 -0.88
CA LEU A 21 9.76 -8.11 -0.34
C LEU A 21 11.06 -7.39 -0.71
N PRO A 22 10.98 -6.08 -1.04
CA PRO A 22 12.19 -5.35 -1.43
C PRO A 22 13.18 -5.28 -0.27
N GLY A 23 14.45 -5.49 -0.57
CA GLY A 23 15.50 -5.46 0.43
C GLY A 23 15.64 -6.73 1.25
N VAL A 24 14.81 -7.75 1.01
CA VAL A 24 14.88 -9.00 1.76
C VAL A 24 15.59 -10.06 0.92
N GLY A 25 16.83 -10.38 1.31
CA GLY A 25 17.59 -11.44 0.68
C GLY A 25 17.42 -12.77 1.39
N GLN A 26 18.19 -13.77 0.95
CA GLN A 26 18.07 -15.14 1.47
C GLN A 26 18.32 -15.20 2.98
N LYS A 27 19.41 -14.59 3.44
CA LYS A 27 19.76 -14.66 4.86
C LYS A 27 18.79 -13.88 5.74
N SER A 28 18.34 -12.73 5.28
CA SER A 28 17.34 -11.94 6.00
C SER A 28 16.03 -12.70 6.12
N ALA A 29 15.58 -13.32 5.04
CA ALA A 29 14.36 -14.11 5.03
C ALA A 29 14.46 -15.30 5.99
N GLN A 30 15.61 -15.97 6.02
CA GLN A 30 15.84 -17.08 6.95
C GLN A 30 15.75 -16.63 8.40
N ARG A 31 16.37 -15.49 8.73
CA ARG A 31 16.33 -14.97 10.09
C ARG A 31 14.91 -14.54 10.49
N MET A 32 14.19 -13.91 9.57
CA MET A 32 12.80 -13.52 9.81
C MET A 32 11.92 -14.74 10.08
N ALA A 33 12.03 -15.76 9.26
CA ALA A 33 11.25 -16.99 9.41
C ALA A 33 11.56 -17.67 10.74
N LEU A 34 12.83 -17.79 11.09
CA LEU A 34 13.23 -18.40 12.35
C LEU A 34 12.75 -17.60 13.56
N HIS A 35 12.83 -16.28 13.47
CA HIS A 35 12.35 -15.41 14.54
C HIS A 35 10.84 -15.59 14.78
N LEU A 36 10.05 -15.62 13.70
CA LEU A 36 8.62 -15.82 13.80
C LEU A 36 8.29 -17.17 14.42
N LEU A 37 8.95 -18.23 13.95
CA LEU A 37 8.69 -19.58 14.43
C LEU A 37 9.12 -19.78 15.88
N THR A 38 10.20 -19.16 16.28
CA THR A 38 10.81 -19.37 17.59
C THR A 38 10.17 -18.50 18.67
N LYS A 39 9.88 -17.24 18.37
CA LYS A 39 9.50 -16.27 19.39
C LYS A 39 8.17 -15.57 19.14
N LYS A 40 7.65 -15.62 17.92
CA LYS A 40 6.53 -14.78 17.53
C LYS A 40 5.45 -15.54 16.73
N ARG A 41 5.17 -16.77 17.09
CA ARG A 41 4.17 -17.56 16.36
C ARG A 41 2.80 -16.91 16.33
N PRO A 42 2.23 -16.44 17.47
CA PRO A 42 0.94 -15.76 17.39
C PRO A 42 0.97 -14.52 16.54
N GLN A 43 2.05 -13.73 16.63
CA GLN A 43 2.21 -12.52 15.83
C GLN A 43 2.40 -12.86 14.35
N GLY A 44 3.09 -13.97 14.07
CA GLY A 44 3.24 -14.45 12.69
C GLY A 44 1.91 -14.83 12.07
N MET A 45 1.05 -15.50 12.84
CA MET A 45 -0.31 -15.85 12.39
C MET A 45 -1.13 -14.58 12.15
N ALA A 46 -1.03 -13.60 13.04
CA ALA A 46 -1.73 -12.32 12.88
C ALA A 46 -1.21 -11.56 11.66
N LEU A 47 0.09 -11.60 11.41
CA LEU A 47 0.67 -10.98 10.22
C LEU A 47 0.13 -11.62 8.96
N ALA A 48 0.06 -12.95 8.91
CA ALA A 48 -0.47 -13.66 7.76
C ALA A 48 -1.92 -13.28 7.49
N GLN A 49 -2.73 -13.19 8.54
CA GLN A 49 -4.12 -12.79 8.41
C GLN A 49 -4.25 -11.36 7.92
N SER A 50 -3.46 -10.44 8.47
CA SER A 50 -3.49 -9.04 8.06
C SER A 50 -3.07 -8.87 6.61
N LEU A 51 -2.06 -9.61 6.17
CA LEU A 51 -1.64 -9.61 4.77
C LEU A 51 -2.77 -10.08 3.85
N ASP A 52 -3.41 -11.18 4.21
CA ASP A 52 -4.49 -11.73 3.43
C ASP A 52 -5.66 -10.74 3.32
N GLU A 53 -6.08 -10.18 4.45
CA GLU A 53 -7.18 -9.20 4.47
C GLU A 53 -6.83 -7.95 3.67
N ALA A 54 -5.63 -7.42 3.85
CA ALA A 54 -5.21 -6.21 3.13
C ALA A 54 -5.21 -6.45 1.62
N MET A 55 -4.69 -7.59 1.18
CA MET A 55 -4.62 -7.90 -0.25
C MET A 55 -6.01 -8.08 -0.87
N ARG A 56 -6.97 -8.56 -0.09
CA ARG A 56 -8.33 -8.79 -0.58
C ARG A 56 -9.22 -7.56 -0.47
N GLU A 57 -9.06 -6.76 0.57
CA GLU A 57 -10.05 -5.75 0.94
C GLU A 57 -9.62 -4.33 0.62
N ILE A 58 -8.32 -4.04 0.57
CA ILE A 58 -7.87 -2.70 0.22
C ILE A 58 -8.09 -2.50 -1.29
N VAL A 59 -8.82 -1.43 -1.61
CA VAL A 59 -9.16 -1.08 -2.98
C VAL A 59 -8.66 0.33 -3.28
N GLU A 60 -8.81 0.74 -4.53
CA GLU A 60 -8.44 2.08 -4.96
C GLU A 60 -9.63 3.01 -4.77
N CYS A 61 -9.40 4.17 -4.13
CA CYS A 61 -10.43 5.18 -3.98
C CYS A 61 -10.93 5.63 -5.35
N GLN A 62 -12.24 5.66 -5.55
CA GLN A 62 -12.82 6.02 -6.84
C GLN A 62 -12.63 7.49 -7.19
N ARG A 63 -12.32 8.33 -6.22
CA ARG A 63 -12.11 9.76 -6.47
C ARG A 63 -10.64 10.12 -6.62
N CYS A 64 -9.79 9.76 -5.65
CA CYS A 64 -8.39 10.18 -5.66
C CYS A 64 -7.43 9.10 -6.14
N HIS A 65 -7.89 7.85 -6.25
CA HIS A 65 -7.09 6.69 -6.68
C HIS A 65 -5.98 6.31 -5.71
N SER A 66 -6.04 6.78 -4.48
CA SER A 66 -5.21 6.27 -3.39
C SER A 66 -5.84 4.98 -2.84
N PHE A 67 -5.17 4.34 -1.91
CA PHE A 67 -5.70 3.11 -1.31
C PHE A 67 -6.75 3.41 -0.26
N SER A 68 -7.75 2.55 -0.16
CA SER A 68 -8.87 2.72 0.77
C SER A 68 -9.46 1.37 1.13
N ASP A 69 -10.09 1.31 2.29
CA ASP A 69 -10.89 0.15 2.70
C ASP A 69 -12.30 0.22 2.11
N GLU A 70 -12.71 1.39 1.67
CA GLU A 70 -14.04 1.64 1.10
C GLU A 70 -13.89 2.20 -0.30
N SER A 71 -15.01 2.34 -1.01
CA SER A 71 -14.99 2.86 -2.37
C SER A 71 -14.48 4.31 -2.45
N ILE A 72 -14.71 5.09 -1.38
CA ILE A 72 -14.20 6.47 -1.25
C ILE A 72 -13.37 6.54 0.03
N CYS A 73 -12.14 7.03 -0.07
CA CYS A 73 -11.23 7.05 1.08
C CYS A 73 -11.64 8.12 2.10
N PRO A 74 -11.17 7.99 3.35
CA PRO A 74 -11.51 8.96 4.41
C PRO A 74 -11.13 10.40 4.08
N LEU A 75 -10.02 10.62 3.36
CA LEU A 75 -9.61 11.96 2.98
C LEU A 75 -10.61 12.60 2.03
N CYS A 76 -11.10 11.86 1.05
CA CYS A 76 -12.09 12.37 0.10
C CYS A 76 -13.45 12.60 0.75
N GLN A 77 -13.75 11.88 1.82
CA GLN A 77 -15.02 12.01 2.54
C GLN A 77 -14.99 13.07 3.63
N ASP A 78 -13.81 13.55 4.01
CA ASP A 78 -13.67 14.47 5.14
C ASP A 78 -14.22 15.87 4.77
N PRO A 79 -15.33 16.30 5.41
CA PRO A 79 -15.92 17.60 5.09
C PRO A 79 -15.07 18.79 5.53
N ARG A 80 -14.06 18.56 6.36
CA ARG A 80 -13.17 19.61 6.83
C ARG A 80 -12.11 19.98 5.81
N ARG A 81 -11.94 19.17 4.76
CA ARG A 81 -10.94 19.44 3.74
C ARG A 81 -11.45 20.43 2.72
N ASP A 82 -10.52 21.20 2.16
CA ASP A 82 -10.83 22.23 1.16
C ASP A 82 -10.98 21.56 -0.21
N ASN A 83 -12.21 21.42 -0.67
CA ASN A 83 -12.50 20.77 -1.94
C ASN A 83 -12.21 21.65 -3.17
N THR A 84 -11.70 22.86 -2.95
CA THR A 84 -11.25 23.74 -4.03
C THR A 84 -9.76 23.57 -4.34
N GLN A 85 -9.04 22.81 -3.52
CA GLN A 85 -7.62 22.55 -3.71
C GLN A 85 -7.40 21.09 -4.10
N LEU A 86 -6.56 20.88 -5.12
CA LEU A 86 -6.23 19.55 -5.57
C LEU A 86 -4.71 19.42 -5.71
N CYS A 87 -4.16 18.42 -5.07
CA CYS A 87 -2.73 18.09 -5.18
C CYS A 87 -2.58 16.81 -5.98
N VAL A 88 -1.92 16.90 -7.13
CA VAL A 88 -1.68 15.75 -7.99
C VAL A 88 -0.33 15.15 -7.61
N VAL A 89 -0.33 13.87 -7.28
CA VAL A 89 0.88 13.15 -6.86
C VAL A 89 1.03 11.87 -7.66
N GLU A 90 2.25 11.32 -7.67
CA GLU A 90 2.55 10.13 -8.45
C GLU A 90 2.06 8.86 -7.75
N THR A 91 2.24 8.77 -6.43
CA THR A 91 1.95 7.55 -5.67
C THR A 91 1.22 7.87 -4.37
N ALA A 92 0.61 6.82 -3.79
CA ALA A 92 0.00 6.94 -2.47
C ALA A 92 1.03 7.28 -1.38
N ALA A 93 2.29 6.88 -1.58
CA ALA A 93 3.36 7.25 -0.65
C ALA A 93 3.54 8.76 -0.57
N ASP A 94 3.35 9.46 -1.69
CA ASP A 94 3.42 10.92 -1.71
C ASP A 94 2.30 11.54 -0.86
N VAL A 95 1.11 10.96 -0.92
CA VAL A 95 -0.01 11.40 -0.07
C VAL A 95 0.37 11.27 1.40
N MET A 96 0.92 10.12 1.77
CA MET A 96 1.34 9.88 3.15
C MET A 96 2.39 10.89 3.61
N ALA A 97 3.38 11.17 2.76
CA ALA A 97 4.44 12.11 3.08
C ALA A 97 3.90 13.51 3.31
N ILE A 98 2.98 13.97 2.47
CA ILE A 98 2.38 15.29 2.59
C ILE A 98 1.47 15.36 3.83
N GLU A 99 0.68 14.31 4.09
CA GLU A 99 -0.21 14.31 5.26
C GLU A 99 0.57 14.33 6.57
N GLN A 100 1.76 13.75 6.59
CA GLN A 100 2.60 13.77 7.79
C GLN A 100 3.07 15.17 8.16
N THR A 101 3.12 16.09 7.20
CA THR A 101 3.49 17.48 7.48
C THR A 101 2.35 18.29 8.09
N ALA A 102 1.11 17.80 7.97
CA ALA A 102 -0.11 18.43 8.50
C ALA A 102 -0.37 19.85 7.98
N GLY A 103 0.28 20.25 6.89
CA GLY A 103 0.12 21.61 6.34
C GLY A 103 -0.88 21.72 5.22
N TYR A 104 -1.23 20.61 4.58
CA TYR A 104 -2.13 20.63 3.43
C TYR A 104 -3.53 20.18 3.85
N ARG A 105 -4.55 20.90 3.43
CA ARG A 105 -5.94 20.63 3.78
C ARG A 105 -6.83 20.34 2.58
N GLY A 106 -6.25 20.23 1.39
CA GLY A 106 -7.03 19.98 0.18
C GLY A 106 -7.18 18.49 -0.13
N LEU A 107 -7.61 18.22 -1.35
CA LEU A 107 -7.80 16.87 -1.85
C LEU A 107 -6.58 16.43 -2.67
N TYR A 108 -6.57 15.15 -3.05
CA TYR A 108 -5.47 14.57 -3.81
C TYR A 108 -5.97 13.87 -5.05
N PHE A 109 -5.07 13.68 -6.00
CA PHE A 109 -5.26 12.78 -7.13
C PHE A 109 -3.96 12.03 -7.36
N VAL A 110 -4.01 10.70 -7.29
CA VAL A 110 -2.84 9.84 -7.42
C VAL A 110 -2.79 9.29 -8.84
N LEU A 111 -1.69 9.56 -9.54
CA LEU A 111 -1.52 9.11 -10.92
C LEU A 111 -1.30 7.60 -11.01
N GLY A 112 -0.44 7.05 -10.13
CA GLY A 112 -0.23 5.62 -10.01
C GLY A 112 0.30 4.93 -11.25
N GLY A 113 0.86 5.69 -12.18
CA GLY A 113 1.31 5.13 -13.45
C GLY A 113 0.20 4.89 -14.48
N HIS A 114 -1.05 5.18 -14.13
CA HIS A 114 -2.19 4.94 -15.01
C HIS A 114 -2.55 6.14 -15.87
N TYR A 115 -2.06 7.32 -15.53
CA TYR A 115 -2.44 8.56 -16.18
C TYR A 115 -1.23 9.35 -16.63
N ARG A 116 -1.39 10.08 -17.74
CA ARG A 116 -0.44 11.09 -18.16
C ARG A 116 -0.90 12.43 -17.59
N LEU A 117 0.04 13.36 -17.44
CA LEU A 117 -0.28 14.69 -16.93
C LEU A 117 -1.39 15.37 -17.73
N SER A 118 -1.35 15.22 -19.06
CA SER A 118 -2.37 15.80 -19.94
C SER A 118 -3.76 15.23 -19.64
N THR A 119 -3.86 13.94 -19.35
CA THR A 119 -5.12 13.30 -19.00
C THR A 119 -5.65 13.84 -17.67
N VAL A 120 -4.76 14.03 -16.71
CA VAL A 120 -5.12 14.58 -15.40
C VAL A 120 -5.64 16.00 -15.54
N LEU A 121 -5.01 16.83 -16.38
CA LEU A 121 -5.47 18.20 -16.62
C LEU A 121 -6.89 18.23 -17.17
N VAL A 122 -7.22 17.33 -18.10
CA VAL A 122 -8.57 17.21 -18.65
C VAL A 122 -9.56 16.82 -17.56
N LEU A 123 -9.20 15.86 -16.72
CA LEU A 123 -10.05 15.45 -15.60
C LEU A 123 -10.28 16.58 -14.61
N MET A 124 -9.24 17.35 -14.30
CA MET A 124 -9.35 18.51 -13.41
C MET A 124 -10.31 19.55 -13.96
N ILE A 125 -10.23 19.83 -15.24
CA ILE A 125 -11.14 20.77 -15.91
C ILE A 125 -12.58 20.26 -15.82
N SER A 126 -12.79 18.96 -16.06
CA SER A 126 -14.11 18.35 -15.97
C SER A 126 -14.69 18.45 -14.57
N ILE A 127 -13.87 18.27 -13.54
CA ILE A 127 -14.30 18.39 -12.14
C ILE A 127 -14.69 19.82 -11.80
N SER A 128 -13.95 20.80 -12.29
CA SER A 128 -14.25 22.20 -11.99
C SER A 128 -15.49 22.71 -12.70
N ILE A 129 -15.88 22.06 -13.80
CA ILE A 129 -17.11 22.41 -14.52
C ILE A 129 -18.34 21.79 -13.86
N SER A 130 -18.18 20.65 -13.27
CA SER A 130 -19.28 19.93 -12.62
C SER A 130 -19.51 20.42 -11.19
#